data_802e026b8d87fe865093261690820132
#
_entry.id   802e026b8d87fe865093261690820132
#
_cell.length_a   1.000
_cell.length_b   1.000
_cell.length_c   1.000
_cell.angle_alpha   90.00
_cell.angle_beta   90.00
_cell.angle_gamma   90.00
#
_symmetry.space_group_name_H-M   'P 1'
#
loop_
_entity.id
_entity.type
_entity.pdbx_description
1 polymer ?
#
loop_
_entity_poly.entity_id
_entity_poly.type
_entity_poly.pdbx_seq_one_letter_code
_entity_poly.pdbx_strand_id
1 'polypeptide(L)'
;MKKGRLIQEEQNQRIKLLLGFIFNFRYATLRQMHTFIQLIMNLSYSRRLVAYSLRNGYLNAYYEPSLKTKIYYLTQKAKDLLYSDEALIEHYHFEKSYAGLNTFIHHNILVEVYFLLKSHLNIKEWLCEWVLRIGKKKKEKIPDGLVILPDGTKIALEVETRYKKLAVLKSLIARYRYDIEKISRLSLIHI
;
A
#
# COMPACT_ATOMS: atom_id res chain seq x y z
N MET A 1 -3.70 27.37 -25.73
CA MET A 1 -4.50 26.91 -24.55
C MET A 1 -4.58 25.38 -24.38
N LYS A 2 -4.73 24.53 -25.40
CA LYS A 2 -4.83 23.04 -25.25
C LYS A 2 -3.60 22.37 -24.60
N LYS A 3 -2.36 22.79 -24.95
CA LYS A 3 -1.13 22.17 -24.47
C LYS A 3 -0.89 22.31 -22.96
N GLY A 4 -1.21 23.48 -22.38
CA GLY A 4 -1.06 23.70 -20.94
C GLY A 4 -2.06 22.88 -20.10
N ARG A 5 -3.27 22.67 -20.59
CA ARG A 5 -4.29 21.85 -19.91
C ARG A 5 -3.91 20.38 -19.89
N LEU A 6 -3.38 19.84 -20.97
CA LEU A 6 -2.90 18.45 -21.04
C LEU A 6 -1.75 18.18 -20.06
N ILE A 7 -0.81 19.11 -19.94
CA ILE A 7 0.33 19.01 -18.98
C ILE A 7 -0.20 18.99 -17.54
N GLN A 8 -1.19 19.81 -17.22
CA GLN A 8 -1.78 19.85 -15.88
C GLN A 8 -2.57 18.57 -15.55
N GLU A 9 -3.31 18.03 -16.51
CA GLU A 9 -4.05 16.76 -16.34
C GLU A 9 -3.09 15.58 -16.10
N GLU A 10 -2.01 15.51 -16.86
CA GLU A 10 -0.97 14.48 -16.69
C GLU A 10 -0.28 14.59 -15.33
N GLN A 11 0.05 15.79 -14.88
CA GLN A 11 0.63 16.04 -13.55
C GLN A 11 -0.32 15.61 -12.44
N ASN A 12 -1.61 15.93 -12.55
CA ASN A 12 -2.64 15.51 -11.58
C ASN A 12 -2.77 13.98 -11.50
N GLN A 13 -2.72 13.30 -12.64
CA GLN A 13 -2.72 11.83 -12.69
C GLN A 13 -1.51 11.23 -11.94
N ARG A 14 -0.31 11.78 -12.17
CA ARG A 14 0.91 11.34 -11.51
C ARG A 14 0.85 11.55 -9.99
N ILE A 15 0.28 12.67 -9.55
CA ILE A 15 0.04 12.94 -8.14
C ILE A 15 -0.91 11.89 -7.56
N LYS A 16 -2.05 11.65 -8.20
CA LYS A 16 -3.03 10.64 -7.75
C LYS A 16 -2.40 9.25 -7.63
N LEU A 17 -1.56 8.84 -8.57
CA LEU A 17 -0.85 7.55 -8.47
C LEU A 17 0.07 7.48 -7.25
N LEU A 18 0.86 8.54 -6.98
CA LEU A 18 1.73 8.59 -5.80
C LEU A 18 0.91 8.58 -4.50
N LEU A 19 -0.15 9.38 -4.43
CA LEU A 19 -1.02 9.42 -3.26
C LEU A 19 -1.76 8.11 -3.05
N GLY A 20 -2.21 7.44 -4.12
CA GLY A 20 -2.82 6.11 -4.07
C GLY A 20 -1.87 5.04 -3.53
N PHE A 21 -0.58 5.11 -3.89
CA PHE A 21 0.44 4.25 -3.29
C PHE A 21 0.55 4.47 -1.77
N ILE A 22 0.65 5.73 -1.32
CA ILE A 22 0.73 6.05 0.11
C ILE A 22 -0.58 5.68 0.83
N PHE A 23 -1.73 5.85 0.19
CA PHE A 23 -3.01 5.42 0.73
C PHE A 23 -3.03 3.92 1.02
N ASN A 24 -2.64 3.10 0.05
CA ASN A 24 -2.62 1.65 0.20
C ASN A 24 -1.75 1.19 1.38
N PHE A 25 -0.62 1.82 1.58
CA PHE A 25 0.34 1.44 2.62
C PHE A 25 0.25 2.29 3.89
N ARG A 26 -0.72 3.22 3.99
CA ARG A 26 -0.92 4.22 5.06
C ARG A 26 0.19 5.26 5.18
N TYR A 27 1.42 4.91 4.87
CA TYR A 27 2.57 5.81 4.85
C TYR A 27 3.64 5.29 3.90
N ALA A 28 4.61 6.14 3.59
CA ALA A 28 5.81 5.75 2.87
C ALA A 28 7.02 6.54 3.36
N THR A 29 8.20 5.97 3.21
CA THR A 29 9.46 6.70 3.32
C THR A 29 9.78 7.41 2.01
N LEU A 30 10.71 8.38 2.05
CA LEU A 30 11.17 9.07 0.85
C LEU A 30 11.75 8.06 -0.17
N ARG A 31 12.51 7.07 0.30
CA ARG A 31 13.08 6.01 -0.53
C ARG A 31 11.97 5.23 -1.25
N GLN A 32 10.95 4.78 -0.54
CA GLN A 32 9.83 4.03 -1.12
C GLN A 32 9.06 4.85 -2.16
N MET A 33 8.82 6.14 -1.89
CA MET A 33 8.19 7.03 -2.87
C MET A 33 9.05 7.19 -4.14
N HIS A 34 10.38 7.34 -3.98
CA HIS A 34 11.29 7.42 -5.13
C HIS A 34 11.28 6.12 -5.93
N THR A 35 11.37 4.97 -5.26
CA THR A 35 11.30 3.65 -5.92
C THR A 35 9.98 3.49 -6.68
N PHE A 36 8.85 3.84 -6.06
CA PHE A 36 7.54 3.81 -6.72
C PHE A 36 7.51 4.68 -7.98
N ILE A 37 7.96 5.93 -7.88
CA ILE A 37 7.93 6.86 -9.01
C ILE A 37 8.86 6.37 -10.14
N GLN A 38 10.00 5.80 -9.82
CA GLN A 38 10.95 5.31 -10.82
C GLN A 38 10.46 4.02 -11.49
N LEU A 39 10.08 3.01 -10.71
CA LEU A 39 9.73 1.69 -11.22
C LEU A 39 8.32 1.65 -11.83
N ILE A 40 7.36 2.31 -11.20
CA ILE A 40 5.95 2.17 -11.57
C ILE A 40 5.51 3.29 -12.51
N MET A 41 6.04 4.49 -12.32
CA MET A 41 5.69 5.65 -13.12
C MET A 41 6.72 5.96 -14.21
N ASN A 42 7.85 5.26 -14.23
CA ASN A 42 8.96 5.46 -15.15
C ASN A 42 9.41 6.95 -15.25
N LEU A 43 9.55 7.62 -14.12
CA LEU A 43 9.87 9.04 -14.06
C LEU A 43 11.20 9.28 -13.35
N SER A 44 12.08 10.04 -13.98
CA SER A 44 13.40 10.42 -13.43
C SER A 44 13.37 11.55 -12.41
N TYR A 45 12.27 12.33 -12.35
CA TYR A 45 12.16 13.52 -11.50
C TYR A 45 11.37 13.32 -10.20
N SER A 46 11.53 12.16 -9.58
CA SER A 46 10.82 11.76 -8.36
C SER A 46 10.85 12.81 -7.24
N ARG A 47 12.00 13.47 -7.01
CA ARG A 47 12.14 14.52 -5.99
C ARG A 47 11.20 15.69 -6.21
N ARG A 48 10.98 16.11 -7.46
CA ARG A 48 10.10 17.24 -7.79
C ARG A 48 8.64 16.92 -7.49
N LEU A 49 8.20 15.69 -7.79
CA LEU A 49 6.83 15.25 -7.53
C LEU A 49 6.52 15.17 -6.03
N VAL A 50 7.45 14.62 -5.23
CA VAL A 50 7.31 14.57 -3.77
C VAL A 50 7.32 16.00 -3.17
N ALA A 51 8.27 16.85 -3.58
CA ALA A 51 8.34 18.23 -3.12
C ALA A 51 7.09 19.05 -3.51
N TYR A 52 6.53 18.80 -4.68
CA TYR A 52 5.26 19.41 -5.11
C TYR A 52 4.11 18.96 -4.20
N SER A 53 4.01 17.65 -3.92
CA SER A 53 2.96 17.10 -3.07
C SER A 53 3.01 17.65 -1.65
N LEU A 54 4.21 17.84 -1.09
CA LEU A 54 4.41 18.50 0.22
C LEU A 54 3.98 19.97 0.20
N ARG A 55 4.48 20.75 -0.76
CA ARG A 55 4.18 22.20 -0.86
C ARG A 55 2.70 22.49 -1.07
N ASN A 56 2.00 21.60 -1.77
CA ASN A 56 0.57 21.74 -2.02
C ASN A 56 -0.30 21.15 -0.91
N GLY A 57 0.31 20.68 0.20
CA GLY A 57 -0.39 20.18 1.36
C GLY A 57 -1.12 18.86 1.13
N TYR A 58 -0.66 18.01 0.19
CA TYR A 58 -1.18 16.66 0.02
C TYR A 58 -0.53 15.66 0.97
N LEU A 59 0.72 15.93 1.38
CA LEU A 59 1.49 15.09 2.28
C LEU A 59 1.87 15.84 3.55
N ASN A 60 1.81 15.14 4.67
CA ASN A 60 2.47 15.50 5.92
C ASN A 60 3.70 14.62 6.12
N ALA A 61 4.61 15.07 6.98
CA ALA A 61 5.80 14.31 7.35
C ALA A 61 5.92 14.22 8.87
N TYR A 62 6.29 13.04 9.36
CA TYR A 62 6.64 12.75 10.73
C TYR A 62 8.05 12.18 10.79
N TYR A 63 8.91 12.72 11.66
CA TYR A 63 10.23 12.15 11.89
C TYR A 63 10.13 11.08 12.98
N GLU A 64 10.50 9.84 12.65
CA GLU A 64 10.54 8.73 13.60
C GLU A 64 11.97 8.58 14.14
N PRO A 65 12.20 8.95 15.43
CA PRO A 65 13.55 8.98 15.98
C PRO A 65 14.23 7.60 16.05
N SER A 66 13.46 6.55 16.37
CA SER A 66 13.98 5.17 16.49
C SER A 66 14.50 4.63 15.17
N LEU A 67 13.95 5.07 14.05
CA LEU A 67 14.32 4.67 12.70
C LEU A 67 15.22 5.69 12.00
N LYS A 68 15.44 6.85 12.61
CA LYS A 68 16.18 7.98 12.03
C LYS A 68 15.69 8.34 10.63
N THR A 69 14.38 8.22 10.37
CA THR A 69 13.80 8.48 9.05
C THR A 69 12.53 9.32 9.12
N LYS A 70 12.19 9.96 7.99
CA LYS A 70 10.90 10.65 7.82
C LYS A 70 9.89 9.71 7.21
N ILE A 71 8.70 9.70 7.79
CA ILE A 71 7.52 8.97 7.36
C ILE A 71 6.56 10.00 6.74
N TYR A 72 6.08 9.74 5.55
CA TYR A 72 5.14 10.60 4.81
C TYR A 72 3.78 9.95 4.74
N TYR A 73 2.73 10.71 5.02
CA TYR A 73 1.35 10.23 5.05
C TYR A 73 0.39 11.28 4.47
N LEU A 74 -0.81 10.84 4.11
CA LEU A 74 -1.79 11.70 3.45
C LEU A 74 -2.45 12.68 4.41
N THR A 75 -2.66 13.90 3.91
CA THR A 75 -3.53 14.89 4.53
C THR A 75 -5.00 14.65 4.13
N GLN A 76 -5.95 15.34 4.77
CA GLN A 76 -7.35 15.31 4.35
C GLN A 76 -7.50 15.75 2.89
N LYS A 77 -6.83 16.83 2.49
CA LYS A 77 -6.82 17.31 1.10
C LYS A 77 -6.42 16.24 0.07
N ALA A 78 -5.46 15.37 0.42
CA ALA A 78 -5.07 14.27 -0.46
C ALA A 78 -6.14 13.20 -0.55
N LYS A 79 -6.81 12.90 0.55
CA LYS A 79 -7.91 11.92 0.60
C LYS A 79 -9.07 12.38 -0.27
N ASP A 80 -9.48 13.64 -0.14
CA ASP A 80 -10.55 14.25 -0.92
C ASP A 80 -10.24 14.27 -2.43
N LEU A 81 -8.95 14.36 -2.80
CA LEU A 81 -8.50 14.28 -4.19
C LEU A 81 -8.55 12.85 -4.76
N LEU A 82 -8.32 11.83 -3.91
CA LEU A 82 -8.22 10.44 -4.34
C LEU A 82 -9.57 9.77 -4.50
N TYR A 83 -10.48 10.01 -3.58
CA TYR A 83 -11.71 9.24 -3.45
C TYR A 83 -12.91 10.14 -3.25
N SER A 84 -13.99 9.79 -3.93
CA SER A 84 -15.35 10.25 -3.64
C SER A 84 -16.07 9.33 -2.65
N ASP A 85 -15.47 8.19 -2.29
CA ASP A 85 -16.03 7.22 -1.35
C ASP A 85 -15.64 7.60 0.09
N GLU A 86 -16.59 8.20 0.81
CA GLU A 86 -16.43 8.65 2.18
C GLU A 86 -16.03 7.51 3.13
N ALA A 87 -16.56 6.30 2.92
CA ALA A 87 -16.27 5.16 3.78
C ALA A 87 -14.79 4.76 3.75
N LEU A 88 -14.14 4.79 2.59
CA LEU A 88 -12.70 4.56 2.46
C LEU A 88 -11.88 5.69 3.10
N ILE A 89 -12.34 6.93 2.96
CA ILE A 89 -11.68 8.11 3.53
C ILE A 89 -11.69 8.06 5.06
N GLU A 90 -12.84 7.72 5.66
CA GLU A 90 -13.00 7.63 7.11
C GLU A 90 -12.09 6.55 7.74
N HIS A 91 -11.87 5.45 7.05
CA HIS A 91 -11.03 4.36 7.55
C HIS A 91 -9.53 4.60 7.36
N TYR A 92 -9.13 5.55 6.51
CA TYR A 92 -7.74 5.93 6.40
C TYR A 92 -7.35 6.88 7.53
N HIS A 93 -6.44 6.44 8.38
CA HIS A 93 -5.76 7.29 9.36
C HIS A 93 -4.30 6.85 9.52
N PHE A 94 -3.46 7.80 9.87
CA PHE A 94 -2.07 7.55 10.23
C PHE A 94 -1.90 7.81 11.73
N GLU A 95 -1.38 6.83 12.44
CA GLU A 95 -0.96 6.95 13.83
C GLU A 95 0.54 6.74 13.93
N LYS A 96 1.21 7.44 14.84
CA LYS A 96 2.65 7.30 15.08
C LYS A 96 3.04 5.87 15.47
N SER A 97 2.16 5.15 16.15
CA SER A 97 2.30 3.73 16.50
C SER A 97 2.52 2.82 15.28
N TYR A 98 1.99 3.18 14.11
CA TYR A 98 2.21 2.41 12.87
C TYR A 98 3.64 2.50 12.33
N ALA A 99 4.40 3.51 12.76
CA ALA A 99 5.80 3.67 12.39
C ALA A 99 6.79 3.08 13.42
N GLY A 100 6.30 2.42 14.48
CA GLY A 100 7.15 1.72 15.44
C GLY A 100 7.99 0.61 14.80
N LEU A 101 9.16 0.31 15.38
CA LEU A 101 10.17 -0.54 14.74
C LEU A 101 9.64 -1.86 14.17
N ASN A 102 8.89 -2.62 14.95
CA ASN A 102 8.37 -3.93 14.50
C ASN A 102 7.35 -3.79 13.35
N THR A 103 6.46 -2.81 13.45
CA THR A 103 5.47 -2.50 12.41
C THR A 103 6.14 -1.98 11.15
N PHE A 104 7.22 -1.19 11.32
CA PHE A 104 8.00 -0.65 10.21
C PHE A 104 8.74 -1.74 9.43
N ILE A 105 9.34 -2.73 10.11
CA ILE A 105 9.99 -3.86 9.44
C ILE A 105 8.97 -4.63 8.60
N HIS A 106 7.83 -4.99 9.18
CA HIS A 106 6.74 -5.66 8.48
C HIS A 106 6.25 -4.86 7.27
N HIS A 107 6.00 -3.57 7.48
CA HIS A 107 5.58 -2.65 6.41
C HIS A 107 6.62 -2.57 5.27
N ASN A 108 7.91 -2.46 5.60
CA ASN A 108 8.95 -2.41 4.57
C ASN A 108 8.98 -3.67 3.72
N ILE A 109 8.90 -4.85 4.34
CA ILE A 109 8.85 -6.12 3.61
C ILE A 109 7.64 -6.13 2.67
N LEU A 110 6.47 -5.73 3.15
CA LEU A 110 5.25 -5.71 2.34
C LEU A 110 5.36 -4.75 1.14
N VAL A 111 5.97 -3.59 1.32
CA VAL A 111 6.21 -2.62 0.23
C VAL A 111 7.24 -3.16 -0.79
N GLU A 112 8.32 -3.80 -0.34
CA GLU A 112 9.31 -4.40 -1.24
C GLU A 112 8.70 -5.57 -2.03
N VAL A 113 7.86 -6.39 -1.40
CA VAL A 113 7.09 -7.44 -2.08
C VAL A 113 6.15 -6.85 -3.14
N TYR A 114 5.45 -5.76 -2.82
CA TYR A 114 4.63 -5.05 -3.80
C TYR A 114 5.46 -4.60 -5.01
N PHE A 115 6.63 -3.99 -4.81
CA PHE A 115 7.49 -3.57 -5.91
C PHE A 115 7.96 -4.76 -6.75
N LEU A 116 8.38 -5.83 -6.10
CA LEU A 116 8.79 -7.07 -6.78
C LEU A 116 7.65 -7.65 -7.63
N LEU A 117 6.48 -7.82 -7.04
CA LEU A 117 5.32 -8.36 -7.76
C LEU A 117 4.88 -7.44 -8.90
N LYS A 118 4.85 -6.12 -8.66
CA LYS A 118 4.45 -5.14 -9.68
C LYS A 118 5.42 -5.06 -10.85
N SER A 119 6.71 -5.34 -10.64
CA SER A 119 7.73 -5.36 -11.72
C SER A 119 7.69 -6.65 -12.54
N HIS A 120 7.15 -7.75 -12.03
CA HIS A 120 7.15 -9.07 -12.66
C HIS A 120 5.76 -9.56 -13.08
N LEU A 121 4.71 -9.04 -12.44
CA LEU A 121 3.34 -9.43 -12.70
C LEU A 121 2.52 -8.23 -13.16
N ASN A 122 1.61 -8.48 -14.10
CA ASN A 122 0.59 -7.51 -14.45
C ASN A 122 -0.50 -7.48 -13.35
N ILE A 123 -0.27 -6.70 -12.29
CA ILE A 123 -1.22 -6.56 -11.18
C ILE A 123 -2.33 -5.62 -11.60
N LYS A 124 -3.58 -6.11 -11.59
CA LYS A 124 -4.78 -5.31 -11.78
C LYS A 124 -5.05 -4.43 -10.56
N GLU A 125 -4.99 -5.03 -9.36
CA GLU A 125 -5.33 -4.36 -8.11
C GLU A 125 -4.49 -4.91 -6.95
N TRP A 126 -4.19 -4.04 -5.98
CA TRP A 126 -3.59 -4.37 -4.70
C TRP A 126 -4.47 -3.85 -3.58
N LEU A 127 -4.93 -4.75 -2.71
CA LEU A 127 -5.70 -4.42 -1.51
C LEU A 127 -4.85 -4.69 -0.27
N CYS A 128 -4.62 -3.68 0.52
CA CYS A 128 -3.88 -3.81 1.79
C CYS A 128 -4.78 -4.30 2.92
N GLU A 129 -4.18 -4.82 4.00
CA GLU A 129 -4.89 -5.37 5.16
C GLU A 129 -6.00 -4.43 5.67
N TRP A 130 -5.71 -3.15 5.84
CA TRP A 130 -6.68 -2.22 6.43
C TRP A 130 -7.92 -1.99 5.55
N VAL A 131 -7.78 -2.05 4.21
CA VAL A 131 -8.92 -2.01 3.26
C VAL A 131 -9.72 -3.29 3.35
N LEU A 132 -9.04 -4.43 3.39
CA LEU A 132 -9.68 -5.75 3.52
C LEU A 132 -10.43 -5.92 4.84
N ARG A 133 -10.05 -5.15 5.87
CA ARG A 133 -10.65 -5.19 7.20
C ARG A 133 -11.96 -4.41 7.32
N ILE A 134 -12.26 -3.53 6.36
CA ILE A 134 -13.50 -2.75 6.36
C ILE A 134 -14.71 -3.68 6.31
N GLY A 135 -15.63 -3.52 7.25
CA GLY A 135 -16.83 -4.36 7.38
C GLY A 135 -16.60 -5.77 7.93
N LYS A 136 -15.36 -6.14 8.27
CA LYS A 136 -15.02 -7.46 8.82
C LYS A 136 -15.08 -7.48 10.35
N LYS A 137 -15.43 -8.65 10.92
CA LYS A 137 -15.39 -8.83 12.37
C LYS A 137 -13.94 -8.86 12.87
N LYS A 138 -13.70 -8.35 14.09
CA LYS A 138 -12.37 -8.23 14.70
C LYS A 138 -11.58 -9.57 14.72
N LYS A 139 -12.27 -10.72 14.77
CA LYS A 139 -11.66 -12.05 14.84
C LYS A 139 -11.42 -12.68 13.47
N GLU A 140 -11.90 -12.10 12.38
CA GLU A 140 -11.68 -12.65 11.05
C GLU A 140 -10.20 -12.53 10.68
N LYS A 141 -9.63 -13.62 10.14
CA LYS A 141 -8.26 -13.61 9.63
C LYS A 141 -8.27 -12.87 8.28
N ILE A 142 -7.39 -11.89 8.18
CA ILE A 142 -7.24 -11.04 7.01
C ILE A 142 -5.77 -11.08 6.60
N PRO A 143 -5.44 -11.29 5.32
CA PRO A 143 -4.07 -11.27 4.85
C PRO A 143 -3.48 -9.86 4.93
N ASP A 144 -2.17 -9.76 5.02
CA ASP A 144 -1.45 -8.48 5.01
C ASP A 144 -1.62 -7.73 3.69
N GLY A 145 -1.86 -8.48 2.61
CA GLY A 145 -2.20 -7.93 1.29
C GLY A 145 -2.93 -8.95 0.42
N LEU A 146 -3.70 -8.44 -0.54
CA LEU A 146 -4.36 -9.24 -1.57
C LEU A 146 -4.04 -8.63 -2.93
N VAL A 147 -3.43 -9.43 -3.80
CA VAL A 147 -3.17 -9.09 -5.20
C VAL A 147 -4.26 -9.69 -6.07
N ILE A 148 -4.79 -8.90 -6.99
CA ILE A 148 -5.75 -9.36 -8.00
C ILE A 148 -5.10 -9.21 -9.37
N LEU A 149 -5.00 -10.31 -10.12
CA LEU A 149 -4.50 -10.33 -11.48
C LEU A 149 -5.61 -10.04 -12.50
N PRO A 150 -5.29 -9.69 -13.75
CA PRO A 150 -6.28 -9.38 -14.79
C PRO A 150 -7.27 -10.52 -15.09
N ASP A 151 -6.83 -11.77 -14.92
CA ASP A 151 -7.66 -12.96 -15.11
C ASP A 151 -8.58 -13.27 -13.91
N GLY A 152 -8.57 -12.41 -12.88
CA GLY A 152 -9.32 -12.55 -11.64
C GLY A 152 -8.66 -13.46 -10.59
N THR A 153 -7.48 -14.00 -10.86
CA THR A 153 -6.69 -14.76 -9.86
C THR A 153 -6.36 -13.86 -8.68
N LYS A 154 -6.58 -14.37 -7.45
CA LYS A 154 -6.30 -13.68 -6.20
C LYS A 154 -5.13 -14.33 -5.49
N ILE A 155 -4.17 -13.53 -5.05
CA ILE A 155 -2.99 -13.97 -4.32
C ILE A 155 -3.00 -13.29 -2.95
N ALA A 156 -3.21 -14.06 -1.89
CA ALA A 156 -3.11 -13.57 -0.52
C ALA A 156 -1.64 -13.57 -0.07
N LEU A 157 -1.22 -12.48 0.55
CA LEU A 157 0.13 -12.30 1.07
C LEU A 157 0.11 -12.30 2.58
N GLU A 158 1.03 -13.04 3.19
CA GLU A 158 1.32 -13.04 4.62
C GLU A 158 2.81 -12.79 4.81
N VAL A 159 3.14 -11.74 5.52
CA VAL A 159 4.51 -11.38 5.89
C VAL A 159 4.76 -11.79 7.33
N GLU A 160 5.72 -12.68 7.54
CA GLU A 160 6.05 -13.16 8.87
C GLU A 160 7.44 -12.69 9.29
N THR A 161 7.49 -11.76 10.22
CA THR A 161 8.75 -11.20 10.73
C THR A 161 9.34 -11.96 11.91
N ARG A 162 8.65 -13.01 12.38
CA ARG A 162 9.09 -13.83 13.50
C ARG A 162 8.95 -15.30 13.17
N TYR A 163 9.93 -16.10 13.62
CA TYR A 163 9.85 -17.55 13.47
C TYR A 163 8.57 -18.10 14.12
N LYS A 164 7.76 -18.80 13.33
CA LYS A 164 6.61 -19.57 13.81
C LYS A 164 6.88 -21.05 13.71
N LYS A 165 6.41 -21.81 14.72
CA LYS A 165 6.47 -23.29 14.68
C LYS A 165 5.67 -23.80 13.48
N LEU A 166 6.13 -24.86 12.83
CA LEU A 166 5.51 -25.47 11.65
C LEU A 166 4.02 -25.78 11.85
N ALA A 167 3.62 -26.20 13.06
CA ALA A 167 2.22 -26.45 13.39
C ALA A 167 1.33 -25.19 13.24
N VAL A 168 1.86 -24.01 13.61
CA VAL A 168 1.16 -22.72 13.46
C VAL A 168 1.04 -22.34 12.00
N LEU A 169 2.08 -22.56 11.19
CA LEU A 169 2.05 -22.33 9.74
C LEU A 169 1.04 -23.25 9.05
N LYS A 170 1.01 -24.55 9.39
CA LYS A 170 0.02 -25.49 8.87
C LYS A 170 -1.42 -25.08 9.22
N SER A 171 -1.67 -24.63 10.45
CA SER A 171 -2.98 -24.11 10.87
C SER A 171 -3.38 -22.85 10.10
N LEU A 172 -2.43 -21.96 9.84
CA LEU A 172 -2.65 -20.75 9.05
C LEU A 172 -3.04 -21.10 7.60
N ILE A 173 -2.27 -21.98 6.95
CA ILE A 173 -2.54 -22.45 5.59
C ILE A 173 -3.92 -23.15 5.52
N ALA A 174 -4.27 -23.97 6.52
CA ALA A 174 -5.57 -24.65 6.56
C ALA A 174 -6.75 -23.66 6.65
N ARG A 175 -6.61 -22.57 7.43
CA ARG A 175 -7.62 -21.50 7.50
C ARG A 175 -7.81 -20.81 6.16
N TYR A 176 -6.72 -20.45 5.48
CA TYR A 176 -6.81 -19.85 4.15
C TYR A 176 -7.38 -20.83 3.11
N ARG A 177 -7.06 -22.12 3.17
CA ARG A 177 -7.69 -23.13 2.29
C ARG A 177 -9.20 -23.17 2.44
N TYR A 178 -9.72 -23.12 3.66
CA TYR A 178 -11.17 -23.05 3.90
C TYR A 178 -11.81 -21.82 3.27
N ASP A 179 -11.14 -20.68 3.33
CA ASP A 179 -11.60 -19.45 2.68
C ASP A 179 -11.38 -19.48 1.15
N ILE A 180 -10.35 -20.21 0.68
CA ILE A 180 -10.01 -20.45 -0.73
C ILE A 180 -11.08 -21.28 -1.44
N GLU A 181 -11.59 -22.33 -0.82
CA GLU A 181 -12.63 -23.18 -1.41
C GLU A 181 -13.94 -22.42 -1.67
N LYS A 182 -14.18 -21.33 -0.94
CA LYS A 182 -15.28 -20.37 -1.19
C LYS A 182 -14.97 -19.33 -2.26
N ILE A 183 -13.69 -19.12 -2.59
CA ILE A 183 -13.22 -18.10 -3.56
C ILE A 183 -12.42 -18.85 -4.63
N SER A 184 -13.06 -19.24 -5.72
CA SER A 184 -12.48 -20.02 -6.81
C SER A 184 -11.24 -19.35 -7.44
N ARG A 185 -10.03 -19.59 -6.98
CA ARG A 185 -8.68 -19.15 -7.42
C ARG A 185 -7.99 -18.20 -6.43
N LEU A 186 -7.66 -18.69 -5.25
CA LEU A 186 -6.77 -17.98 -4.32
C LEU A 186 -5.42 -18.74 -4.21
N SER A 187 -4.32 -18.05 -4.35
CA SER A 187 -2.98 -18.56 -4.03
C SER A 187 -2.45 -17.85 -2.78
N LEU A 188 -1.73 -18.57 -1.91
CA LEU A 188 -1.09 -18.01 -0.71
C LEU A 188 0.41 -17.92 -0.92
N ILE A 189 0.99 -16.74 -0.73
CA ILE A 189 2.43 -16.53 -0.64
C ILE A 189 2.75 -16.16 0.80
N HIS A 190 3.58 -16.98 1.43
CA HIS A 190 4.12 -16.74 2.77
C HIS A 190 5.60 -16.34 2.64
N ILE A 191 5.96 -15.18 3.21
CA ILE A 191 7.30 -14.59 3.13
C ILE A 191 7.85 -14.40 4.53
#